data_38c7e566deb1c8928ebe2bd4baf03545
#
_entry.id   38c7e566deb1c8928ebe2bd4baf03545
#
_cell.length_a   1.000
_cell.length_b   1.000
_cell.length_c   1.000
_cell.angle_alpha   90.00
_cell.angle_beta   90.00
_cell.angle_gamma   90.00
#
_symmetry.space_group_name_H-M   'P 1'
#
loop_
_entity.id
_entity.type
_entity.pdbx_description
1 polymer ?
#
loop_
_entity_poly.entity_id
_entity_poly.type
_entity_poly.pdbx_seq_one_letter_code
_entity_poly.pdbx_strand_id
1 'polypeptide(L)'
;MTRAFVPVGDSSVIPRFSFLASAALIAAVPLAAQTAPTAQFDTARLSQHVQTLGSDAFEGRAPATAGETKTVAYISDQFAKAGLQPGGDVVNGQRTWTQAVPLLRSEFTANPHITANIAGKATALTQGEEIAVRSPTNGDKAMAIDGAPLVFAGYGVKAPERGWDDFKGLDAKGKILVVLVNDPDFEGGEGDFGGKAMTYYGRWTYKYEEGARQGAKGVLVIHETEPASYGWATVKNSNATAMFDIVRQNPAAEHPPLEGWIQRDLAAQLFAASGTSFEAMKAAAKRKDFKPVPLKANLTVHGDAKTEIVTTHNVVGILPGTERPDETVIY
;
A
#
# COMPACT_ATOMS: atom_id res chain seq x y z
N MET A 1 65.86 33.05 -19.34
CA MET A 1 67.07 33.82 -18.91
C MET A 1 67.25 33.50 -17.44
N THR A 2 68.09 32.60 -17.13
CA THR A 2 69.51 32.72 -16.85
C THR A 2 69.78 32.98 -15.39
N ARG A 3 70.30 31.94 -14.75
CA ARG A 3 71.45 31.84 -13.81
C ARG A 3 71.25 32.39 -12.38
N ALA A 4 71.57 31.69 -11.36
CA ALA A 4 72.61 30.72 -11.00
C ALA A 4 73.49 31.22 -9.85
N PHE A 5 73.86 30.32 -8.95
CA PHE A 5 75.11 30.18 -8.19
C PHE A 5 75.24 30.82 -6.77
N VAL A 6 75.20 29.97 -5.72
CA VAL A 6 76.30 29.42 -4.84
C VAL A 6 77.53 30.35 -4.71
N PRO A 7 78.34 30.36 -3.59
CA PRO A 7 78.61 29.34 -2.57
C PRO A 7 79.02 29.74 -1.14
N VAL A 8 79.12 28.69 -0.27
CA VAL A 8 80.31 28.29 0.57
C VAL A 8 80.76 29.13 1.78
N GLY A 9 80.94 28.34 2.81
CA GLY A 9 81.99 28.47 3.80
C GLY A 9 81.46 28.77 5.22
N ASP A 10 81.91 28.27 6.25
CA ASP A 10 82.89 27.28 6.68
C ASP A 10 82.77 27.14 8.17
N SER A 11 83.04 25.92 8.65
CA SER A 11 83.63 25.59 9.95
C SER A 11 83.18 26.27 11.25
N SER A 12 82.67 25.56 12.20
CA SER A 12 83.44 24.91 13.26
C SER A 12 82.65 24.76 14.58
N VAL A 13 83.01 23.75 15.27
CA VAL A 13 82.92 23.50 16.72
C VAL A 13 81.68 22.84 17.27
N ILE A 14 81.84 21.56 17.50
CA ILE A 14 80.99 20.66 18.34
C ILE A 14 81.28 20.91 19.79
N PRO A 15 80.26 20.93 20.66
CA PRO A 15 80.36 20.27 21.96
C PRO A 15 79.45 19.07 22.06
N ARG A 16 79.99 17.98 22.44
CA ARG A 16 79.32 16.74 22.82
C ARG A 16 78.46 16.96 24.03
N PHE A 17 77.16 16.87 23.89
CA PHE A 17 76.24 16.65 24.99
C PHE A 17 75.66 15.24 24.90
N SER A 18 75.98 14.44 25.88
CA SER A 18 75.40 13.11 26.08
C SER A 18 73.97 13.24 26.51
N PHE A 19 73.05 12.87 25.63
CA PHE A 19 71.63 12.73 25.98
C PHE A 19 71.40 11.26 26.35
N LEU A 20 71.06 11.03 27.62
CA LEU A 20 70.48 9.79 28.10
C LEU A 20 69.10 9.62 27.44
N ALA A 21 69.00 8.64 26.56
CA ALA A 21 67.71 8.25 25.99
C ALA A 21 66.92 7.42 27.01
N SER A 22 65.96 8.07 27.69
CA SER A 22 64.93 7.37 28.44
C SER A 22 63.91 6.80 27.45
N ALA A 23 63.98 5.49 27.20
CA ALA A 23 62.98 4.77 26.43
C ALA A 23 61.71 4.65 27.28
N ALA A 24 60.69 5.51 27.01
CA ALA A 24 59.35 5.31 27.52
C ALA A 24 58.68 4.17 26.76
N LEU A 25 58.54 3.02 27.42
CA LEU A 25 57.67 1.94 26.94
C LEU A 25 56.22 2.40 26.98
N ILE A 26 55.67 2.81 25.87
CA ILE A 26 54.20 3.01 25.72
C ILE A 26 53.61 1.60 25.58
N ALA A 27 53.06 1.07 26.66
CA ALA A 27 52.26 -0.13 26.64
C ALA A 27 50.97 0.19 25.80
N ALA A 28 50.94 -0.30 24.57
CA ALA A 28 49.70 -0.29 23.76
C ALA A 28 48.72 -1.24 24.44
N VAL A 29 47.77 -0.69 25.19
CA VAL A 29 46.60 -1.42 25.64
C VAL A 29 45.75 -1.66 24.41
N PRO A 30 45.48 -2.93 24.05
CA PRO A 30 44.56 -3.18 22.94
C PRO A 30 43.19 -2.64 23.35
N LEU A 31 42.70 -1.65 22.60
CA LEU A 31 41.33 -1.18 22.70
C LEU A 31 40.48 -2.36 22.20
N ALA A 32 40.01 -3.20 23.08
CA ALA A 32 39.04 -4.23 22.75
C ALA A 32 37.83 -3.48 22.22
N ALA A 33 37.59 -3.62 20.89
CA ALA A 33 36.34 -3.18 20.29
C ALA A 33 35.22 -3.91 21.03
N GLN A 34 34.51 -3.21 21.89
CA GLN A 34 33.28 -3.70 22.47
C GLN A 34 32.32 -3.89 21.33
N THR A 35 32.19 -5.13 20.88
CA THR A 35 31.07 -5.51 20.00
C THR A 35 29.78 -5.18 20.77
N ALA A 36 29.02 -4.22 20.26
CA ALA A 36 27.71 -3.91 20.83
C ALA A 36 26.94 -5.25 20.97
N PRO A 37 26.32 -5.50 22.12
CA PRO A 37 25.55 -6.73 22.30
C PRO A 37 24.53 -6.81 21.17
N THR A 38 24.57 -7.87 20.40
CA THR A 38 23.58 -8.15 19.38
C THR A 38 22.24 -8.24 20.11
N ALA A 39 21.31 -7.31 19.81
CA ALA A 39 20.00 -7.32 20.43
C ALA A 39 19.32 -8.66 20.13
N GLN A 40 19.19 -9.51 21.14
CA GLN A 40 18.45 -10.76 21.00
C GLN A 40 16.97 -10.46 21.09
N PHE A 41 16.23 -10.78 20.02
CA PHE A 41 14.77 -10.75 20.06
C PHE A 41 14.24 -11.85 20.98
N ASP A 42 13.43 -11.48 21.94
CA ASP A 42 12.71 -12.41 22.79
C ASP A 42 11.46 -12.93 22.07
N THR A 43 11.59 -14.10 21.47
CA THR A 43 10.49 -14.73 20.70
C THR A 43 9.29 -15.09 21.57
N ALA A 44 9.49 -15.39 22.85
CA ALA A 44 8.40 -15.67 23.78
C ALA A 44 7.57 -14.42 24.06
N ARG A 45 8.24 -13.28 24.28
CA ARG A 45 7.57 -11.98 24.45
C ARG A 45 6.84 -11.54 23.19
N LEU A 46 7.43 -11.71 22.00
CA LEU A 46 6.76 -11.43 20.75
C LEU A 46 5.50 -12.32 20.58
N SER A 47 5.61 -13.61 20.86
CA SER A 47 4.46 -14.54 20.84
C SER A 47 3.36 -14.12 21.80
N GLN A 48 3.72 -13.66 23.02
CA GLN A 48 2.77 -13.17 24.01
C GLN A 48 2.00 -11.93 23.52
N HIS A 49 2.68 -10.96 22.86
CA HIS A 49 2.00 -9.81 22.26
C HIS A 49 1.01 -10.24 21.18
N VAL A 50 1.41 -11.16 20.30
CA VAL A 50 0.54 -11.69 19.25
C VAL A 50 -0.67 -12.40 19.84
N GLN A 51 -0.49 -13.27 20.84
CA GLN A 51 -1.58 -13.97 21.53
C GLN A 51 -2.55 -13.00 22.21
N THR A 52 -2.02 -11.98 22.90
CA THR A 52 -2.85 -10.99 23.59
C THR A 52 -3.68 -10.19 22.59
N LEU A 53 -3.04 -9.61 21.59
CA LEU A 53 -3.73 -8.78 20.57
C LEU A 53 -4.63 -9.61 19.66
N GLY A 54 -4.35 -10.89 19.44
CA GLY A 54 -5.17 -11.81 18.64
C GLY A 54 -6.31 -12.48 19.40
N SER A 55 -6.45 -12.23 20.71
CA SER A 55 -7.49 -12.86 21.52
C SER A 55 -8.88 -12.25 21.27
N ASP A 56 -9.94 -13.03 21.56
CA ASP A 56 -11.33 -12.58 21.45
C ASP A 56 -11.65 -11.35 22.31
N ALA A 57 -10.88 -11.14 23.40
CA ALA A 57 -11.01 -9.96 24.25
C ALA A 57 -10.80 -8.63 23.52
N PHE A 58 -10.08 -8.64 22.41
CA PHE A 58 -9.80 -7.46 21.56
C PHE A 58 -10.75 -7.30 20.36
N GLU A 59 -11.71 -8.23 20.18
CA GLU A 59 -12.84 -8.10 19.24
C GLU A 59 -12.43 -7.72 17.80
N GLY A 60 -11.28 -8.21 17.33
CA GLY A 60 -10.75 -7.94 15.99
C GLY A 60 -10.15 -6.54 15.76
N ARG A 61 -10.23 -5.61 16.71
CA ARG A 61 -9.54 -4.30 16.72
C ARG A 61 -9.87 -3.37 15.54
N ALA A 62 -11.10 -3.44 15.04
CA ALA A 62 -11.52 -2.54 13.95
C ALA A 62 -11.43 -1.05 14.38
N PRO A 63 -11.14 -0.11 13.45
CA PRO A 63 -11.07 1.31 13.73
C PRO A 63 -12.33 1.85 14.40
N ALA A 64 -12.16 2.75 15.38
CA ALA A 64 -13.22 3.41 16.15
C ALA A 64 -14.15 2.44 16.90
N THR A 65 -13.64 1.29 17.34
CA THR A 65 -14.40 0.31 18.16
C THR A 65 -13.82 0.18 19.57
N ALA A 66 -14.55 -0.53 20.45
CA ALA A 66 -14.04 -0.91 21.77
C ALA A 66 -12.75 -1.74 21.69
N GLY A 67 -12.62 -2.59 20.66
CA GLY A 67 -11.40 -3.35 20.38
C GLY A 67 -10.20 -2.47 20.06
N GLU A 68 -10.39 -1.39 19.28
CA GLU A 68 -9.32 -0.38 19.08
C GLU A 68 -8.93 0.27 20.40
N THR A 69 -9.90 0.71 21.22
CA THR A 69 -9.60 1.39 22.51
C THR A 69 -8.73 0.50 23.40
N LYS A 70 -9.05 -0.80 23.50
CA LYS A 70 -8.24 -1.78 24.25
C LYS A 70 -6.85 -1.92 23.64
N THR A 71 -6.74 -1.96 22.31
CA THR A 71 -5.48 -2.08 21.59
C THR A 71 -4.57 -0.89 21.82
N VAL A 72 -5.10 0.32 21.68
CA VAL A 72 -4.37 1.58 21.93
C VAL A 72 -3.85 1.64 23.37
N ALA A 73 -4.68 1.29 24.34
CA ALA A 73 -4.27 1.24 25.75
C ALA A 73 -3.15 0.22 25.98
N TYR A 74 -3.29 -0.99 25.43
CA TYR A 74 -2.30 -2.05 25.55
C TYR A 74 -0.95 -1.64 24.93
N ILE A 75 -0.95 -1.13 23.71
CA ILE A 75 0.29 -0.76 23.01
C ILE A 75 0.97 0.43 23.73
N SER A 76 0.21 1.43 24.16
CA SER A 76 0.73 2.58 24.92
C SER A 76 1.41 2.13 26.22
N ASP A 77 0.81 1.20 26.96
CA ASP A 77 1.39 0.60 28.17
C ASP A 77 2.69 -0.17 27.85
N GLN A 78 2.71 -0.95 26.76
CA GLN A 78 3.92 -1.67 26.36
C GLN A 78 5.03 -0.75 25.90
N PHE A 79 4.73 0.36 25.22
CA PHE A 79 5.70 1.39 24.84
C PHE A 79 6.29 2.08 26.07
N ALA A 80 5.45 2.42 27.06
CA ALA A 80 5.92 2.97 28.32
C ALA A 80 6.84 2.00 29.08
N LYS A 81 6.47 0.70 29.16
CA LYS A 81 7.30 -0.35 29.78
C LYS A 81 8.62 -0.58 29.04
N ALA A 82 8.66 -0.33 27.75
CA ALA A 82 9.87 -0.39 26.93
C ALA A 82 10.77 0.86 27.09
N GLY A 83 10.35 1.85 27.86
CA GLY A 83 11.11 3.08 28.12
C GLY A 83 10.99 4.14 27.01
N LEU A 84 10.01 4.02 26.12
CA LEU A 84 9.73 5.04 25.13
C LEU A 84 9.06 6.26 25.76
N GLN A 85 9.13 7.39 25.07
CA GLN A 85 8.42 8.61 25.41
C GLN A 85 7.18 8.78 24.50
N PRO A 86 6.09 9.44 24.98
CA PRO A 86 4.94 9.75 24.15
C PRO A 86 5.32 10.57 22.92
N GLY A 87 4.84 10.15 21.74
CA GLY A 87 5.13 10.79 20.45
C GLY A 87 3.91 11.34 19.71
N GLY A 88 2.69 11.16 20.25
CA GLY A 88 1.43 11.56 19.63
C GLY A 88 1.11 13.05 19.75
N ASP A 89 -0.19 13.36 19.76
CA ASP A 89 -0.70 14.74 19.79
C ASP A 89 -0.37 15.44 21.11
N VAL A 90 -0.29 16.76 21.07
CA VAL A 90 -0.16 17.59 22.28
C VAL A 90 -1.56 18.00 22.76
N VAL A 91 -1.93 17.54 23.94
CA VAL A 91 -3.21 17.86 24.60
C VAL A 91 -2.92 18.56 25.91
N ASN A 92 -3.47 19.77 26.11
CA ASN A 92 -3.24 20.60 27.29
C ASN A 92 -1.73 20.81 27.63
N GLY A 93 -0.90 20.97 26.60
CA GLY A 93 0.54 21.18 26.74
C GLY A 93 1.35 19.91 27.01
N GLN A 94 0.74 18.74 27.08
CA GLN A 94 1.40 17.46 27.29
C GLN A 94 1.28 16.59 26.05
N ARG A 95 2.39 15.97 25.64
CA ARG A 95 2.41 15.01 24.54
C ARG A 95 1.80 13.70 25.00
N THR A 96 0.87 13.19 24.19
CA THR A 96 0.17 11.91 24.44
C THR A 96 0.83 10.76 23.66
N TRP A 97 0.39 9.51 23.94
CA TRP A 97 0.80 8.34 23.18
C TRP A 97 0.08 8.24 21.82
N THR A 98 -0.99 9.00 21.62
CA THR A 98 -1.89 8.84 20.47
C THR A 98 -1.87 10.04 19.55
N GLN A 99 -2.00 9.76 18.25
CA GLN A 99 -2.34 10.73 17.22
C GLN A 99 -3.74 10.41 16.72
N ALA A 100 -4.65 11.37 16.82
CA ALA A 100 -6.00 11.22 16.31
C ALA A 100 -6.02 11.27 14.78
N VAL A 101 -6.71 10.31 14.17
CA VAL A 101 -6.84 10.19 12.71
C VAL A 101 -8.31 10.14 12.34
N PRO A 102 -8.87 11.18 11.71
CA PRO A 102 -10.24 11.12 11.20
C PRO A 102 -10.28 10.22 9.95
N LEU A 103 -11.23 9.30 9.93
CA LEU A 103 -11.50 8.42 8.78
C LEU A 103 -12.95 8.60 8.32
N LEU A 104 -13.14 8.56 7.01
CA LEU A 104 -14.44 8.27 6.42
C LEU A 104 -14.73 6.77 6.61
N ARG A 105 -15.85 6.47 7.28
CA ARG A 105 -16.43 5.12 7.33
C ARG A 105 -17.64 5.08 6.42
N SER A 106 -17.70 4.08 5.56
CA SER A 106 -18.82 3.82 4.65
C SER A 106 -19.23 2.36 4.71
N GLU A 107 -20.53 2.09 4.72
CA GLU A 107 -21.06 0.73 4.77
C GLU A 107 -22.41 0.68 4.06
N PHE A 108 -22.64 -0.33 3.24
CA PHE A 108 -23.97 -0.55 2.68
C PHE A 108 -24.96 -0.88 3.78
N THR A 109 -26.15 -0.27 3.71
CA THR A 109 -27.24 -0.51 4.68
C THR A 109 -27.88 -1.90 4.51
N ALA A 110 -27.76 -2.47 3.29
CA ALA A 110 -28.12 -3.83 2.92
C ALA A 110 -27.23 -4.25 1.73
N ASN A 111 -27.19 -5.55 1.41
CA ASN A 111 -26.47 -6.00 0.22
C ASN A 111 -26.97 -5.25 -1.03
N PRO A 112 -26.08 -4.70 -1.87
CA PRO A 112 -26.48 -4.02 -3.08
C PRO A 112 -27.16 -4.96 -4.08
N HIS A 113 -28.12 -4.45 -4.84
CA HIS A 113 -28.72 -5.15 -5.97
C HIS A 113 -27.79 -5.05 -7.17
N ILE A 114 -27.30 -6.20 -7.65
CA ILE A 114 -26.33 -6.27 -8.74
C ILE A 114 -26.89 -7.14 -9.87
N THR A 115 -26.94 -6.58 -11.08
CA THR A 115 -27.39 -7.30 -12.27
C THR A 115 -26.42 -7.03 -13.43
N ALA A 116 -25.87 -8.08 -14.01
CA ALA A 116 -25.14 -8.02 -15.27
C ALA A 116 -26.08 -8.41 -16.43
N ASN A 117 -26.09 -7.60 -17.47
CA ASN A 117 -26.67 -8.02 -18.76
C ASN A 117 -25.51 -8.53 -19.62
N ILE A 118 -25.49 -9.82 -19.89
CA ILE A 118 -24.41 -10.48 -20.63
C ILE A 118 -24.98 -10.97 -21.96
N ALA A 119 -24.54 -10.39 -23.08
CA ALA A 119 -25.04 -10.68 -24.42
C ALA A 119 -26.59 -10.62 -24.55
N GLY A 120 -27.23 -9.67 -23.84
CA GLY A 120 -28.67 -9.49 -23.85
C GLY A 120 -29.44 -10.28 -22.79
N LYS A 121 -28.76 -11.12 -21.99
CA LYS A 121 -29.36 -11.89 -20.90
C LYS A 121 -29.06 -11.24 -19.56
N ALA A 122 -30.11 -10.82 -18.84
CA ALA A 122 -29.97 -10.33 -17.46
C ALA A 122 -29.64 -11.49 -16.50
N THR A 123 -28.64 -11.31 -15.68
CA THR A 123 -28.16 -12.28 -14.67
C THR A 123 -27.96 -11.53 -13.35
N ALA A 124 -28.65 -11.93 -12.30
CA ALA A 124 -28.40 -11.42 -10.97
C ALA A 124 -27.05 -11.93 -10.47
N LEU A 125 -26.27 -11.07 -9.83
CA LEU A 125 -25.00 -11.41 -9.18
C LEU A 125 -25.13 -11.23 -7.67
N THR A 126 -24.51 -12.11 -6.93
CA THR A 126 -24.57 -12.14 -5.47
C THR A 126 -23.33 -11.46 -4.89
N GLN A 127 -23.54 -10.46 -4.04
CA GLN A 127 -22.47 -9.79 -3.30
C GLN A 127 -21.64 -10.76 -2.49
N GLY A 128 -20.33 -10.79 -2.72
CA GLY A 128 -19.39 -11.68 -2.04
C GLY A 128 -19.24 -13.06 -2.71
N GLU A 129 -20.05 -13.42 -3.70
CA GLU A 129 -19.92 -14.68 -4.46
C GLU A 129 -19.25 -14.43 -5.82
N GLU A 130 -19.95 -14.03 -6.85
CA GLU A 130 -19.35 -13.76 -8.18
C GLU A 130 -18.66 -12.40 -8.25
N ILE A 131 -19.12 -11.45 -7.42
CA ILE A 131 -18.68 -10.05 -7.38
C ILE A 131 -18.61 -9.57 -5.93
N ALA A 132 -17.66 -8.73 -5.62
CA ALA A 132 -17.56 -8.04 -4.33
C ALA A 132 -17.41 -6.54 -4.58
N VAL A 133 -18.47 -5.79 -4.33
CA VAL A 133 -18.53 -4.33 -4.51
C VAL A 133 -18.32 -3.66 -3.17
N ARG A 134 -17.48 -2.64 -3.14
CA ARG A 134 -17.21 -1.81 -1.96
C ARG A 134 -18.31 -0.76 -1.79
N SER A 135 -18.65 -0.44 -0.55
CA SER A 135 -19.47 0.74 -0.31
C SER A 135 -18.71 2.02 -0.74
N PRO A 136 -19.42 3.09 -1.20
CA PRO A 136 -18.78 4.26 -1.75
C PRO A 136 -17.83 4.95 -0.76
N THR A 137 -16.64 5.29 -1.21
CA THR A 137 -15.66 6.12 -0.47
C THR A 137 -15.41 7.47 -1.16
N ASN A 138 -16.06 7.71 -2.30
CA ASN A 138 -16.01 8.95 -3.06
C ASN A 138 -16.88 10.10 -2.50
N GLY A 139 -17.54 9.90 -1.36
CA GLY A 139 -18.44 10.85 -0.72
C GLY A 139 -19.92 10.63 -1.03
N ASP A 140 -20.28 9.72 -1.93
CA ASP A 140 -21.66 9.38 -2.22
C ASP A 140 -22.30 8.60 -1.07
N LYS A 141 -23.61 8.79 -0.88
CA LYS A 141 -24.44 8.08 0.11
C LYS A 141 -25.20 6.89 -0.47
N ALA A 142 -25.05 6.68 -1.75
CA ALA A 142 -25.64 5.56 -2.48
C ALA A 142 -24.81 5.25 -3.72
N MET A 143 -24.80 4.00 -4.13
CA MET A 143 -24.31 3.59 -5.43
C MET A 143 -25.50 3.47 -6.38
N ALA A 144 -25.44 4.18 -7.50
CA ALA A 144 -26.48 4.19 -8.55
C ALA A 144 -25.82 4.08 -9.93
N ILE A 145 -25.66 2.86 -10.39
CA ILE A 145 -25.08 2.53 -11.70
C ILE A 145 -26.17 1.87 -12.53
N ASP A 146 -26.53 2.49 -13.65
CA ASP A 146 -27.58 2.00 -14.55
C ASP A 146 -26.99 1.55 -15.88
N GLY A 147 -26.92 0.24 -16.09
CA GLY A 147 -26.54 -0.36 -17.36
C GLY A 147 -25.20 0.12 -17.94
N ALA A 148 -24.21 0.41 -17.09
CA ALA A 148 -22.92 0.92 -17.53
C ALA A 148 -22.15 -0.14 -18.35
N PRO A 149 -21.68 0.19 -19.58
CA PRO A 149 -20.94 -0.76 -20.42
C PRO A 149 -19.63 -1.19 -19.77
N LEU A 150 -19.27 -2.47 -19.93
CA LEU A 150 -18.00 -3.03 -19.48
C LEU A 150 -16.96 -2.97 -20.59
N VAL A 151 -15.73 -2.60 -20.24
CA VAL A 151 -14.57 -2.58 -21.15
C VAL A 151 -13.40 -3.25 -20.46
N PHE A 152 -12.81 -4.26 -21.08
CA PHE A 152 -11.57 -4.83 -20.60
C PHE A 152 -10.40 -3.92 -20.96
N ALA A 153 -9.67 -3.46 -19.97
CA ALA A 153 -8.55 -2.53 -20.08
C ALA A 153 -7.24 -3.17 -19.59
N GLY A 154 -6.98 -4.42 -19.95
CA GLY A 154 -5.72 -5.10 -19.63
C GLY A 154 -5.44 -5.15 -18.14
N TYR A 155 -4.26 -4.72 -17.74
CA TYR A 155 -3.89 -4.53 -16.34
C TYR A 155 -4.33 -3.16 -15.78
N GLY A 156 -4.92 -2.28 -16.60
CA GLY A 156 -5.32 -0.95 -16.19
C GLY A 156 -4.13 -0.06 -15.77
N VAL A 157 -3.04 -0.18 -16.49
CA VAL A 157 -1.78 0.55 -16.20
C VAL A 157 -1.57 1.67 -17.20
N LYS A 158 -1.21 2.85 -16.68
CA LYS A 158 -0.70 3.99 -17.44
C LYS A 158 0.62 4.45 -16.82
N ALA A 159 1.72 4.02 -17.43
CA ALA A 159 3.08 4.27 -16.99
C ALA A 159 3.91 4.86 -18.17
N PRO A 160 3.77 6.16 -18.44
CA PRO A 160 4.42 6.81 -19.60
C PRO A 160 5.95 6.71 -19.55
N GLU A 161 6.56 6.69 -18.35
CA GLU A 161 8.00 6.50 -18.18
C GLU A 161 8.48 5.11 -18.60
N ARG A 162 7.56 4.14 -18.75
CA ARG A 162 7.83 2.78 -19.24
C ARG A 162 7.28 2.55 -20.65
N GLY A 163 6.72 3.61 -21.27
CA GLY A 163 6.05 3.52 -22.56
C GLY A 163 4.79 2.62 -22.52
N TRP A 164 4.14 2.50 -21.34
CA TRP A 164 2.98 1.65 -21.15
C TRP A 164 1.70 2.46 -20.99
N ASP A 165 0.66 2.07 -21.73
CA ASP A 165 -0.68 2.67 -21.65
C ASP A 165 -1.75 1.66 -22.06
N ASP A 166 -2.49 1.12 -21.10
CA ASP A 166 -3.58 0.18 -21.34
C ASP A 166 -4.87 0.89 -21.81
N PHE A 167 -4.89 2.23 -21.83
CA PHE A 167 -6.08 3.01 -22.17
C PHE A 167 -6.03 3.63 -23.58
N LYS A 168 -5.12 3.19 -24.44
CA LYS A 168 -4.93 3.72 -25.80
C LYS A 168 -6.23 3.84 -26.59
N GLY A 169 -6.67 5.07 -26.87
CA GLY A 169 -7.87 5.34 -27.66
C GLY A 169 -9.19 5.07 -26.94
N LEU A 170 -9.16 4.80 -25.62
CA LEU A 170 -10.37 4.59 -24.83
C LEU A 170 -10.88 5.93 -24.27
N ASP A 171 -12.13 6.26 -24.55
CA ASP A 171 -12.92 7.14 -23.70
C ASP A 171 -13.59 6.28 -22.60
N ALA A 172 -13.09 6.39 -21.38
CA ALA A 172 -13.59 5.61 -20.24
C ALA A 172 -14.84 6.20 -19.58
N LYS A 173 -15.21 7.43 -19.96
CA LYS A 173 -16.34 8.14 -19.34
C LYS A 173 -17.64 7.32 -19.48
N GLY A 174 -18.32 7.14 -18.34
CA GLY A 174 -19.58 6.38 -18.28
C GLY A 174 -19.43 4.85 -18.37
N LYS A 175 -18.19 4.33 -18.48
CA LYS A 175 -17.92 2.90 -18.61
C LYS A 175 -17.33 2.35 -17.31
N ILE A 176 -17.48 1.05 -17.11
CA ILE A 176 -16.80 0.30 -16.06
C ILE A 176 -15.62 -0.42 -16.68
N LEU A 177 -14.44 -0.20 -16.11
CA LEU A 177 -13.22 -0.88 -16.51
C LEU A 177 -13.16 -2.26 -15.83
N VAL A 178 -12.88 -3.29 -16.59
CA VAL A 178 -12.56 -4.63 -16.09
C VAL A 178 -11.08 -4.83 -16.29
N VAL A 179 -10.32 -5.06 -15.22
CA VAL A 179 -8.85 -5.11 -15.24
C VAL A 179 -8.30 -6.32 -14.50
N LEU A 180 -7.14 -6.79 -14.92
CA LEU A 180 -6.41 -7.86 -14.24
C LEU A 180 -5.76 -7.32 -12.94
N VAL A 181 -5.69 -8.16 -11.91
CA VAL A 181 -4.88 -7.89 -10.72
C VAL A 181 -3.40 -8.03 -11.06
N ASN A 182 -2.53 -7.38 -10.28
CA ASN A 182 -1.09 -7.31 -10.50
C ASN A 182 -0.70 -6.46 -11.72
N ASP A 183 0.51 -6.58 -12.21
CA ASP A 183 1.03 -5.85 -13.37
C ASP A 183 1.46 -6.81 -14.51
N PRO A 184 1.76 -6.30 -15.69
CA PRO A 184 1.99 -7.13 -16.88
C PRO A 184 3.11 -8.14 -16.76
N ASP A 185 4.10 -7.90 -15.89
CA ASP A 185 5.29 -8.76 -15.78
C ASP A 185 5.10 -9.96 -14.88
N PHE A 186 4.09 -9.96 -14.01
CA PHE A 186 3.89 -11.03 -13.04
C PHE A 186 3.90 -12.43 -13.67
N GLU A 187 3.33 -12.57 -14.86
CA GLU A 187 3.25 -13.83 -15.61
C GLU A 187 4.15 -13.85 -16.85
N GLY A 188 5.35 -13.28 -16.75
CA GLY A 188 6.31 -13.27 -17.84
C GLY A 188 5.99 -12.23 -18.91
N GLY A 189 5.71 -10.98 -18.51
CA GLY A 189 5.63 -9.83 -19.40
C GLY A 189 6.98 -9.41 -19.97
N GLU A 190 7.04 -8.21 -20.53
CA GLU A 190 8.19 -7.70 -21.28
C GLU A 190 9.34 -7.15 -20.39
N GLY A 191 9.24 -7.30 -19.06
CA GLY A 191 10.30 -6.91 -18.12
C GLY A 191 10.27 -5.45 -17.67
N ASP A 192 9.18 -4.72 -17.93
CA ASP A 192 9.06 -3.31 -17.60
C ASP A 192 8.67 -3.04 -16.13
N PHE A 193 8.11 -4.03 -15.42
CA PHE A 193 7.55 -3.87 -14.07
C PHE A 193 8.26 -4.70 -12.99
N GLY A 194 9.38 -5.33 -13.31
CA GLY A 194 10.20 -6.03 -12.31
C GLY A 194 9.78 -7.47 -12.03
N GLY A 195 9.10 -8.14 -12.94
CA GLY A 195 8.78 -9.56 -12.88
C GLY A 195 7.72 -9.88 -11.81
N LYS A 196 8.00 -10.87 -10.94
CA LYS A 196 7.05 -11.30 -9.91
C LYS A 196 6.90 -10.35 -8.72
N ALA A 197 7.78 -9.36 -8.57
CA ALA A 197 7.66 -8.35 -7.53
C ALA A 197 6.60 -7.33 -7.92
N MET A 198 5.47 -7.32 -7.21
CA MET A 198 4.38 -6.39 -7.48
C MET A 198 4.84 -4.94 -7.34
N THR A 199 4.77 -4.17 -8.42
CA THR A 199 4.95 -2.71 -8.38
C THR A 199 3.69 -2.01 -7.84
N TYR A 200 3.74 -0.68 -7.64
CA TYR A 200 2.54 0.08 -7.30
C TYR A 200 1.46 -0.04 -8.37
N TYR A 201 1.85 -0.14 -9.64
CA TYR A 201 0.93 -0.36 -10.76
C TYR A 201 0.13 -1.67 -10.64
N GLY A 202 0.69 -2.68 -9.97
CA GLY A 202 0.02 -3.96 -9.71
C GLY A 202 -1.02 -3.91 -8.58
N ARG A 203 -0.98 -2.89 -7.73
CA ARG A 203 -1.90 -2.73 -6.59
C ARG A 203 -3.33 -2.46 -7.05
N TRP A 204 -4.29 -3.11 -6.40
CA TRP A 204 -5.72 -2.88 -6.68
C TRP A 204 -6.14 -1.42 -6.38
N THR A 205 -5.53 -0.76 -5.39
CA THR A 205 -5.72 0.66 -5.10
C THR A 205 -5.36 1.52 -6.30
N TYR A 206 -4.21 1.28 -6.92
CA TYR A 206 -3.81 1.99 -8.13
C TYR A 206 -4.85 1.85 -9.26
N LYS A 207 -5.47 0.65 -9.42
CA LYS A 207 -6.49 0.43 -10.46
C LYS A 207 -7.70 1.35 -10.28
N TYR A 208 -8.13 1.55 -9.02
CA TYR A 208 -9.23 2.46 -8.71
C TYR A 208 -8.83 3.92 -8.96
N GLU A 209 -7.69 4.33 -8.44
CA GLU A 209 -7.15 5.67 -8.67
C GLU A 209 -6.99 5.99 -10.16
N GLU A 210 -6.45 5.06 -10.94
CA GLU A 210 -6.29 5.26 -12.38
C GLU A 210 -7.66 5.28 -13.09
N GLY A 211 -8.59 4.43 -12.69
CA GLY A 211 -9.96 4.48 -13.17
C GLY A 211 -10.63 5.83 -12.93
N ALA A 212 -10.44 6.43 -11.75
CA ALA A 212 -10.91 7.77 -11.44
C ALA A 212 -10.23 8.82 -12.33
N ARG A 213 -8.90 8.76 -12.50
CA ARG A 213 -8.15 9.66 -13.41
C ARG A 213 -8.61 9.56 -14.88
N GLN A 214 -9.03 8.37 -15.32
CA GLN A 214 -9.61 8.15 -16.66
C GLN A 214 -11.08 8.58 -16.77
N GLY A 215 -11.71 8.98 -15.65
CA GLY A 215 -13.12 9.38 -15.58
C GLY A 215 -14.09 8.21 -15.74
N ALA A 216 -13.65 6.99 -15.42
CA ALA A 216 -14.49 5.80 -15.48
C ALA A 216 -15.65 5.87 -14.48
N LYS A 217 -16.77 5.22 -14.81
CA LYS A 217 -17.91 5.03 -13.90
C LYS A 217 -17.59 4.03 -12.78
N GLY A 218 -16.60 3.14 -13.01
CA GLY A 218 -16.14 2.19 -12.04
C GLY A 218 -15.00 1.32 -12.52
N VAL A 219 -14.44 0.54 -11.60
CA VAL A 219 -13.40 -0.45 -11.87
C VAL A 219 -13.74 -1.76 -11.17
N LEU A 220 -13.66 -2.85 -11.91
CA LEU A 220 -13.78 -4.22 -11.44
C LEU A 220 -12.45 -4.94 -11.67
N VAL A 221 -11.79 -5.33 -10.59
CA VAL A 221 -10.54 -6.10 -10.65
C VAL A 221 -10.87 -7.59 -10.75
N ILE A 222 -10.31 -8.27 -11.74
CA ILE A 222 -10.46 -9.73 -11.88
C ILE A 222 -9.57 -10.40 -10.84
N HIS A 223 -10.15 -11.24 -10.00
CA HIS A 223 -9.41 -11.98 -8.99
C HIS A 223 -8.86 -13.29 -9.55
N GLU A 224 -7.55 -13.48 -9.34
CA GLU A 224 -6.84 -14.74 -9.45
C GLU A 224 -5.95 -14.90 -8.21
N THR A 225 -5.97 -16.09 -7.61
CA THR A 225 -5.33 -16.33 -6.30
C THR A 225 -3.82 -16.09 -6.32
N GLU A 226 -3.12 -16.59 -7.33
CA GLU A 226 -1.66 -16.45 -7.40
C GLU A 226 -1.23 -14.99 -7.65
N PRO A 227 -1.76 -14.26 -8.65
CA PRO A 227 -1.41 -12.85 -8.85
C PRO A 227 -1.83 -11.94 -7.70
N ALA A 228 -2.94 -12.21 -7.03
CA ALA A 228 -3.39 -11.45 -5.87
C ALA A 228 -2.61 -11.77 -4.59
N SER A 229 -1.99 -12.95 -4.50
CA SER A 229 -1.35 -13.56 -3.31
C SER A 229 -2.31 -13.93 -2.17
N TYR A 230 -3.61 -13.94 -2.42
CA TYR A 230 -4.65 -14.37 -1.47
C TYR A 230 -5.89 -14.91 -2.20
N GLY A 231 -6.68 -15.73 -1.50
CA GLY A 231 -7.90 -16.32 -2.04
C GLY A 231 -9.10 -15.36 -2.04
N TRP A 232 -10.16 -15.73 -2.75
CA TRP A 232 -11.41 -14.95 -2.85
C TRP A 232 -12.04 -14.61 -1.51
N ALA A 233 -11.91 -15.46 -0.50
CA ALA A 233 -12.43 -15.21 0.84
C ALA A 233 -11.88 -13.88 1.43
N THR A 234 -10.63 -13.55 1.18
CA THR A 234 -10.04 -12.27 1.59
C THR A 234 -10.71 -11.10 0.88
N VAL A 235 -10.94 -11.20 -0.44
CA VAL A 235 -11.65 -10.18 -1.21
C VAL A 235 -13.08 -10.00 -0.68
N LYS A 236 -13.82 -11.09 -0.52
CA LYS A 236 -15.19 -11.09 0.02
C LYS A 236 -15.25 -10.37 1.37
N ASN A 237 -14.40 -10.80 2.31
CA ASN A 237 -14.41 -10.27 3.68
C ASN A 237 -13.96 -8.80 3.77
N SER A 238 -13.08 -8.35 2.90
CA SER A 238 -12.57 -6.97 2.90
C SER A 238 -13.40 -5.99 2.08
N ASN A 239 -14.29 -6.45 1.20
CA ASN A 239 -15.10 -5.58 0.34
C ASN A 239 -16.60 -5.61 0.65
N ALA A 240 -17.08 -6.63 1.37
CA ALA A 240 -18.49 -6.75 1.76
C ALA A 240 -18.75 -6.29 3.22
N THR A 241 -17.84 -5.50 3.79
CA THR A 241 -17.90 -4.94 5.14
C THR A 241 -17.78 -3.42 5.10
N ALA A 242 -17.75 -2.77 6.26
CA ALA A 242 -17.49 -1.34 6.32
C ALA A 242 -16.14 -0.97 5.71
N MET A 243 -16.14 0.04 4.83
CA MET A 243 -14.94 0.61 4.23
C MET A 243 -14.44 1.78 5.07
N PHE A 244 -13.14 1.94 5.13
CA PHE A 244 -12.49 3.08 5.76
C PHE A 244 -11.53 3.73 4.76
N ASP A 245 -11.52 5.06 4.74
CA ASP A 245 -10.56 5.86 3.99
C ASP A 245 -10.17 7.11 4.76
N ILE A 246 -9.04 7.71 4.41
CA ILE A 246 -8.67 9.03 4.94
C ILE A 246 -9.70 10.07 4.48
N VAL A 247 -9.90 11.11 5.30
CA VAL A 247 -10.79 12.21 4.91
C VAL A 247 -10.09 13.04 3.84
N ARG A 248 -10.58 12.95 2.60
CA ARG A 248 -10.03 13.64 1.44
C ARG A 248 -10.80 14.91 1.14
N GLN A 249 -10.12 15.93 0.60
CA GLN A 249 -10.78 17.16 0.11
C GLN A 249 -11.57 16.90 -1.18
N ASN A 250 -11.07 16.03 -2.05
CA ASN A 250 -11.73 15.63 -3.30
C ASN A 250 -11.64 14.11 -3.46
N PRO A 251 -12.50 13.34 -2.77
CA PRO A 251 -12.45 11.89 -2.81
C PRO A 251 -12.71 11.31 -4.20
N ALA A 252 -13.54 11.96 -5.04
CA ALA A 252 -13.84 11.53 -6.39
C ALA A 252 -12.61 11.58 -7.35
N ALA A 253 -11.54 12.28 -6.98
CA ALA A 253 -10.30 12.28 -7.77
C ALA A 253 -9.54 10.95 -7.72
N GLU A 254 -9.77 10.13 -6.69
CA GLU A 254 -9.08 8.85 -6.48
C GLU A 254 -10.05 7.66 -6.40
N HIS A 255 -11.34 7.92 -6.20
CA HIS A 255 -12.38 6.91 -6.05
C HIS A 255 -13.46 7.06 -7.12
N PRO A 256 -13.52 6.18 -8.12
CA PRO A 256 -14.64 6.15 -9.06
C PRO A 256 -15.94 5.74 -8.33
N PRO A 257 -17.13 6.03 -8.89
CA PRO A 257 -18.41 5.69 -8.26
C PRO A 257 -18.58 4.22 -7.90
N LEU A 258 -17.95 3.30 -8.64
CA LEU A 258 -17.95 1.86 -8.35
C LEU A 258 -16.55 1.33 -8.25
N GLU A 259 -16.25 0.69 -7.14
CA GLU A 259 -15.03 -0.10 -6.91
C GLU A 259 -15.42 -1.52 -6.52
N GLY A 260 -14.74 -2.51 -7.10
CA GLY A 260 -15.05 -3.88 -6.75
C GLY A 260 -14.13 -4.89 -7.43
N TRP A 261 -14.43 -6.14 -7.14
CA TRP A 261 -13.74 -7.31 -7.69
C TRP A 261 -14.75 -8.26 -8.30
N ILE A 262 -14.33 -8.99 -9.33
CA ILE A 262 -15.08 -10.12 -9.87
C ILE A 262 -14.23 -11.38 -9.83
N GLN A 263 -14.88 -12.53 -9.65
CA GLN A 263 -14.21 -13.81 -9.78
C GLN A 263 -13.80 -14.07 -11.23
N ARG A 264 -12.70 -14.84 -11.39
CA ARG A 264 -12.19 -15.27 -12.69
C ARG A 264 -13.27 -15.93 -13.58
N ASP A 265 -14.15 -16.72 -12.96
CA ASP A 265 -15.19 -17.43 -13.71
C ASP A 265 -16.24 -16.49 -14.30
N LEU A 266 -16.62 -15.42 -13.61
CA LEU A 266 -17.46 -14.37 -14.16
C LEU A 266 -16.74 -13.63 -15.30
N ALA A 267 -15.46 -13.31 -15.14
CA ALA A 267 -14.66 -12.71 -16.20
C ALA A 267 -14.59 -13.61 -17.44
N ALA A 268 -14.39 -14.91 -17.27
CA ALA A 268 -14.39 -15.89 -18.36
C ALA A 268 -15.74 -15.91 -19.13
N GLN A 269 -16.87 -15.81 -18.41
CA GLN A 269 -18.20 -15.70 -19.01
C GLN A 269 -18.35 -14.41 -19.82
N LEU A 270 -17.88 -13.27 -19.31
CA LEU A 270 -17.91 -11.97 -19.99
C LEU A 270 -17.10 -12.01 -21.29
N PHE A 271 -15.92 -12.62 -21.27
CA PHE A 271 -15.07 -12.76 -22.46
C PHE A 271 -15.68 -13.74 -23.47
N ALA A 272 -16.18 -14.88 -23.03
CA ALA A 272 -16.83 -15.86 -23.92
C ALA A 272 -18.05 -15.25 -24.64
N ALA A 273 -18.90 -14.52 -23.91
CA ALA A 273 -20.03 -13.79 -24.47
C ALA A 273 -19.61 -12.72 -25.50
N SER A 274 -18.39 -12.21 -25.36
CA SER A 274 -17.80 -11.21 -26.27
C SER A 274 -17.05 -11.82 -27.45
N GLY A 275 -17.03 -13.17 -27.57
CA GLY A 275 -16.39 -13.90 -28.66
C GLY A 275 -14.89 -14.12 -28.53
N THR A 276 -14.38 -14.10 -27.30
CA THR A 276 -12.97 -14.33 -26.96
C THR A 276 -12.84 -15.24 -25.73
N SER A 277 -11.63 -15.44 -25.20
CA SER A 277 -11.41 -16.21 -23.99
C SER A 277 -10.60 -15.41 -22.96
N PHE A 278 -10.72 -15.79 -21.69
CA PHE A 278 -9.94 -15.21 -20.62
C PHE A 278 -8.43 -15.33 -20.90
N GLU A 279 -7.96 -16.50 -21.31
CA GLU A 279 -6.55 -16.75 -21.59
C GLU A 279 -6.02 -15.92 -22.77
N ALA A 280 -6.81 -15.78 -23.85
CA ALA A 280 -6.43 -14.95 -24.98
C ALA A 280 -6.33 -13.46 -24.58
N MET A 281 -7.27 -12.96 -23.78
CA MET A 281 -7.27 -11.57 -23.31
C MET A 281 -6.12 -11.31 -22.33
N LYS A 282 -5.85 -12.24 -21.42
CA LYS A 282 -4.71 -12.18 -20.49
C LYS A 282 -3.37 -12.18 -21.23
N ALA A 283 -3.23 -13.03 -22.24
CA ALA A 283 -2.02 -13.04 -23.08
C ALA A 283 -1.84 -11.75 -23.89
N ALA A 284 -2.93 -11.17 -24.41
CA ALA A 284 -2.88 -9.90 -25.12
C ALA A 284 -2.51 -8.74 -24.18
N ALA A 285 -3.03 -8.73 -22.96
CA ALA A 285 -2.80 -7.67 -21.96
C ALA A 285 -1.33 -7.55 -21.51
N LYS A 286 -0.51 -8.58 -21.70
CA LYS A 286 0.92 -8.55 -21.39
C LYS A 286 1.77 -7.78 -22.40
N ARG A 287 1.18 -7.24 -23.43
CA ARG A 287 1.89 -6.61 -24.54
C ARG A 287 1.67 -5.10 -24.57
N LYS A 288 2.71 -4.35 -24.87
CA LYS A 288 2.65 -2.88 -24.99
C LYS A 288 1.69 -2.38 -26.08
N ASP A 289 1.41 -3.19 -27.10
CA ASP A 289 0.48 -2.85 -28.19
C ASP A 289 -0.99 -3.19 -27.86
N PHE A 290 -1.26 -3.70 -26.66
CA PHE A 290 -2.63 -3.98 -26.20
C PHE A 290 -3.54 -2.74 -26.38
N LYS A 291 -4.79 -3.00 -26.72
CA LYS A 291 -5.86 -1.99 -26.79
C LYS A 291 -7.08 -2.47 -26.02
N PRO A 292 -7.79 -1.56 -25.33
CA PRO A 292 -9.03 -1.90 -24.63
C PRO A 292 -10.06 -2.61 -25.53
N VAL A 293 -10.75 -3.59 -24.96
CA VAL A 293 -11.73 -4.40 -25.66
C VAL A 293 -13.12 -4.19 -25.04
N PRO A 294 -14.09 -3.61 -25.78
CA PRO A 294 -15.48 -3.55 -25.33
C PRO A 294 -16.04 -4.95 -25.11
N LEU A 295 -16.68 -5.17 -23.97
CA LEU A 295 -17.36 -6.43 -23.68
C LEU A 295 -18.85 -6.34 -24.03
N LYS A 296 -19.44 -7.45 -24.48
CA LYS A 296 -20.90 -7.53 -24.75
C LYS A 296 -21.67 -7.68 -23.44
N ALA A 297 -21.41 -6.75 -22.51
CA ALA A 297 -22.05 -6.75 -21.21
C ALA A 297 -22.15 -5.32 -20.65
N ASN A 298 -23.14 -5.13 -19.80
CA ASN A 298 -23.28 -3.95 -18.96
C ASN A 298 -23.65 -4.36 -17.54
N LEU A 299 -23.41 -3.46 -16.59
CA LEU A 299 -23.66 -3.70 -15.17
C LEU A 299 -24.58 -2.63 -14.59
N THR A 300 -25.55 -3.09 -13.81
CA THR A 300 -26.39 -2.25 -12.95
C THR A 300 -26.09 -2.60 -11.49
N VAL A 301 -25.84 -1.58 -10.66
CA VAL A 301 -25.61 -1.75 -9.22
C VAL A 301 -26.34 -0.64 -8.46
N HIS A 302 -27.21 -1.03 -7.54
CA HIS A 302 -27.89 -0.11 -6.65
C HIS A 302 -27.74 -0.53 -5.19
N GLY A 303 -27.39 0.42 -4.33
CA GLY A 303 -27.29 0.18 -2.90
C GLY A 303 -27.13 1.48 -2.13
N ASP A 304 -27.87 1.63 -1.04
CA ASP A 304 -27.74 2.75 -0.11
C ASP A 304 -26.59 2.50 0.86
N ALA A 305 -25.84 3.54 1.16
CA ALA A 305 -24.73 3.49 2.10
C ALA A 305 -24.89 4.50 3.23
N LYS A 306 -24.51 4.08 4.43
CA LYS A 306 -24.30 4.97 5.57
C LYS A 306 -22.84 5.42 5.56
N THR A 307 -22.62 6.74 5.55
CA THR A 307 -21.29 7.34 5.64
C THR A 307 -21.19 8.20 6.90
N GLU A 308 -20.08 8.14 7.60
CA GLU A 308 -19.79 8.94 8.79
C GLU A 308 -18.30 9.19 8.93
N ILE A 309 -17.92 10.28 9.62
CA ILE A 309 -16.53 10.49 10.03
C ILE A 309 -16.36 9.90 11.41
N VAL A 310 -15.40 8.99 11.53
CA VAL A 310 -14.98 8.37 12.80
C VAL A 310 -13.55 8.76 13.11
N THR A 311 -13.16 8.70 14.38
CA THR A 311 -11.79 8.96 14.78
C THR A 311 -11.13 7.65 15.23
N THR A 312 -10.03 7.29 14.61
CA THR A 312 -9.11 6.23 15.04
C THR A 312 -7.81 6.83 15.55
N HIS A 313 -6.91 6.03 16.07
CA HIS A 313 -5.69 6.53 16.69
C HIS A 313 -4.46 5.71 16.27
N ASN A 314 -3.43 6.41 15.84
CA ASN A 314 -2.08 5.84 15.82
C ASN A 314 -1.48 5.89 17.23
N VAL A 315 -0.72 4.87 17.62
CA VAL A 315 0.10 4.91 18.83
C VAL A 315 1.52 5.22 18.41
N VAL A 316 2.09 6.29 18.98
CA VAL A 316 3.41 6.80 18.62
C VAL A 316 4.31 6.86 19.85
N GLY A 317 5.43 6.16 19.81
CA GLY A 317 6.48 6.20 20.82
C GLY A 317 7.79 6.73 20.25
N ILE A 318 8.52 7.52 21.01
CA ILE A 318 9.82 8.09 20.65
C ILE A 318 10.91 7.48 21.53
N LEU A 319 11.96 6.96 20.90
CA LEU A 319 13.24 6.67 21.55
C LEU A 319 14.21 7.80 21.15
N PRO A 320 14.54 8.72 22.07
CA PRO A 320 15.42 9.85 21.76
C PRO A 320 16.81 9.37 21.36
N GLY A 321 17.34 9.92 20.27
CA GLY A 321 18.73 9.74 19.88
C GLY A 321 19.70 10.52 20.78
N THR A 322 20.92 10.01 20.95
CA THR A 322 21.95 10.64 21.78
C THR A 322 22.97 11.46 21.01
N GLU A 323 23.24 11.08 19.75
CA GLU A 323 24.26 11.73 18.91
C GLU A 323 23.67 12.70 17.89
N ARG A 324 22.52 12.35 17.30
CA ARG A 324 21.84 13.12 16.26
C ARG A 324 20.35 13.23 16.56
N PRO A 325 19.97 13.97 17.61
CA PRO A 325 18.58 14.00 18.10
C PRO A 325 17.57 14.61 17.10
N ASP A 326 18.06 15.37 16.12
CA ASP A 326 17.24 16.02 15.08
C ASP A 326 17.01 15.11 13.86
N GLU A 327 17.68 13.95 13.79
CA GLU A 327 17.46 12.96 12.75
C GLU A 327 16.50 11.88 13.23
N THR A 328 15.47 11.58 12.43
CA THR A 328 14.44 10.60 12.81
C THR A 328 14.47 9.38 11.88
N VAL A 329 14.45 8.19 12.48
CA VAL A 329 14.18 6.92 11.81
C VAL A 329 12.80 6.45 12.26
N ILE A 330 11.94 6.13 11.31
CA ILE A 330 10.56 5.68 11.55
C ILE A 330 10.45 4.18 11.19
N TYR A 331 9.84 3.39 12.09
CA TYR A 331 9.58 1.97 11.92
C TYR A 331 8.08 1.68 11.85
#